data_89e42e627773518e9e989aaaff9df9e6
#
_entry.id   89e42e627773518e9e989aaaff9df9e6
#
_cell.length_a   1.000
_cell.length_b   1.000
_cell.length_c   1.000
_cell.angle_alpha   90.00
_cell.angle_beta   90.00
_cell.angle_gamma   90.00
#
_symmetry.space_group_name_H-M   'P 1'
#
loop_
_entity.id
_entity.type
_entity.pdbx_description
1 polymer ?
#
loop_
_entity_poly.entity_id
_entity_poly.type
_entity_poly.pdbx_seq_one_letter_code
_entity_poly.pdbx_strand_id
1 'polypeptide(L)'
;MLAEQYQVLEIWYPYYRLKEAGIDCDLIAAEANRDYLSKEGYPCRSTVAAKNARVADYDCMIVPGGFAPDFMRRSDDMIKFANDMVNAGKIIAAVCHGPWLLCSTKILKGKTATCFMAVRDDVKNAGANYVDEECVVDGNLITARKPDDLPAFCRAILKALGK
;
A
#
# COMPACT_ATOMS: atom_id res chain seq x y z
N MET A 1 5.19 0.99 -1.63
CA MET A 1 5.67 1.90 -0.56
C MET A 1 6.48 1.10 0.45
N LEU A 2 7.52 1.70 1.05
CA LEU A 2 8.43 1.03 1.99
C LEU A 2 8.80 1.99 3.14
N ALA A 3 8.81 1.49 4.38
CA ALA A 3 9.32 2.20 5.56
C ALA A 3 9.76 1.18 6.61
N GLU A 4 10.33 1.67 7.72
CA GLU A 4 10.77 0.83 8.84
C GLU A 4 9.63 -0.03 9.39
N GLN A 5 9.97 -1.20 9.91
CA GLN A 5 9.09 -2.17 10.54
C GLN A 5 7.91 -2.63 9.65
N TYR A 6 8.16 -2.73 8.35
CA TYR A 6 7.19 -3.30 7.42
C TYR A 6 6.93 -4.79 7.71
N GLN A 7 5.80 -5.31 7.31
CA GLN A 7 5.54 -6.76 7.37
C GLN A 7 6.19 -7.44 6.14
N VAL A 8 7.07 -8.40 6.40
CA VAL A 8 7.96 -8.98 5.38
C VAL A 8 7.19 -9.55 4.17
N LEU A 9 6.11 -10.30 4.39
CA LEU A 9 5.35 -10.93 3.30
C LEU A 9 4.58 -9.90 2.47
N GLU A 10 4.16 -8.78 3.08
CA GLU A 10 3.34 -7.76 2.43
C GLU A 10 4.15 -6.85 1.47
N ILE A 11 5.47 -6.93 1.53
CA ILE A 11 6.39 -6.39 0.52
C ILE A 11 6.78 -7.48 -0.48
N TRP A 12 7.36 -8.60 -0.01
CA TRP A 12 8.05 -9.52 -0.89
C TRP A 12 7.11 -10.39 -1.72
N TYR A 13 5.94 -10.80 -1.19
CA TYR A 13 4.98 -11.56 -1.96
C TYR A 13 4.41 -10.74 -3.14
N PRO A 14 3.84 -9.53 -2.93
CA PRO A 14 3.38 -8.70 -4.04
C PRO A 14 4.51 -8.33 -5.02
N TYR A 15 5.70 -8.00 -4.51
CA TYR A 15 6.85 -7.66 -5.34
C TYR A 15 7.21 -8.77 -6.33
N TYR A 16 7.42 -9.98 -5.84
CA TYR A 16 7.76 -11.10 -6.73
C TYR A 16 6.59 -11.54 -7.60
N ARG A 17 5.37 -11.49 -7.08
CA ARG A 17 4.19 -11.86 -7.87
C ARG A 17 3.95 -10.91 -9.05
N LEU A 18 4.21 -9.62 -8.89
CA LEU A 18 4.14 -8.64 -9.97
C LEU A 18 5.29 -8.83 -10.96
N LYS A 19 6.51 -9.05 -10.49
CA LYS A 19 7.66 -9.35 -11.36
C LYS A 19 7.47 -10.60 -12.18
N GLU A 20 6.90 -11.66 -11.62
CA GLU A 20 6.53 -12.89 -12.34
C GLU A 20 5.53 -12.57 -13.47
N ALA A 21 4.63 -11.63 -13.29
CA ALA A 21 3.69 -11.16 -14.28
C ALA A 21 4.29 -10.16 -15.30
N GLY A 22 5.59 -9.89 -15.24
CA GLY A 22 6.28 -8.97 -16.15
C GLY A 22 6.03 -7.49 -15.84
N ILE A 23 5.73 -7.16 -14.59
CA ILE A 23 5.49 -5.77 -14.14
C ILE A 23 6.71 -5.28 -13.37
N ASP A 24 7.24 -4.13 -13.78
CA ASP A 24 8.32 -3.47 -13.06
C ASP A 24 7.82 -2.87 -11.75
N CYS A 25 8.65 -2.95 -10.71
CA CYS A 25 8.30 -2.52 -9.37
C CYS A 25 9.42 -1.68 -8.74
N ASP A 26 9.07 -0.49 -8.28
CA ASP A 26 9.92 0.33 -7.44
C ASP A 26 9.57 0.16 -5.95
N LEU A 27 10.59 0.25 -5.12
CA LEU A 27 10.47 0.28 -3.66
C LEU A 27 10.63 1.74 -3.19
N ILE A 28 9.49 2.44 -3.09
CA ILE A 28 9.46 3.88 -2.78
C ILE A 28 9.43 4.09 -1.27
N ALA A 29 10.38 4.87 -0.76
CA ALA A 29 10.51 5.22 0.65
C ALA A 29 10.80 6.71 0.86
N ALA A 30 10.99 7.16 2.10
CA ALA A 30 11.41 8.54 2.39
C ALA A 30 12.79 8.86 1.78
N GLU A 31 13.71 7.90 1.78
CA GLU A 31 15.06 8.01 1.20
C GLU A 31 15.29 6.89 0.19
N ALA A 32 15.98 7.19 -0.91
CA ALA A 32 16.42 6.18 -1.89
C ALA A 32 17.73 5.51 -1.45
N ASN A 33 17.95 4.27 -1.95
CA ASN A 33 19.18 3.50 -1.74
C ASN A 33 19.50 3.23 -0.25
N ARG A 34 18.49 3.23 0.61
CA ARG A 34 18.57 2.94 2.03
C ARG A 34 17.94 1.58 2.34
N ASP A 35 18.54 0.84 3.26
CA ASP A 35 17.97 -0.40 3.79
C ASP A 35 17.00 -0.07 4.93
N TYR A 36 15.77 -0.59 4.80
CA TYR A 36 14.72 -0.54 5.81
C TYR A 36 14.53 -1.95 6.36
N LEU A 37 14.34 -2.08 7.66
CA LEU A 37 14.16 -3.38 8.29
C LEU A 37 12.68 -3.69 8.50
N SER A 38 12.29 -4.93 8.20
CA SER A 38 10.97 -5.42 8.59
C SER A 38 10.88 -5.53 10.11
N LYS A 39 9.66 -5.70 10.64
CA LYS A 39 9.46 -5.98 12.07
C LYS A 39 10.11 -7.30 12.52
N GLU A 40 10.43 -8.20 11.57
CA GLU A 40 11.18 -9.43 11.78
C GLU A 40 12.71 -9.26 11.57
N GLY A 41 13.18 -8.05 11.21
CA GLY A 41 14.60 -7.74 10.98
C GLY A 41 15.09 -8.04 9.57
N TYR A 42 14.21 -8.35 8.61
CA TYR A 42 14.63 -8.64 7.24
C TYR A 42 14.82 -7.33 6.45
N PRO A 43 16.00 -7.13 5.79
CA PRO A 43 16.27 -5.89 5.07
C PRO A 43 15.52 -5.82 3.74
N CYS A 44 15.12 -4.60 3.37
CA CYS A 44 14.60 -4.25 2.06
C CYS A 44 15.17 -2.90 1.63
N ARG A 45 15.85 -2.86 0.48
CA ARG A 45 16.48 -1.65 -0.03
C ARG A 45 15.52 -0.86 -0.89
N SER A 46 15.33 0.40 -0.56
CA SER A 46 14.54 1.33 -1.37
C SER A 46 15.24 1.66 -2.69
N THR A 47 14.47 1.83 -3.77
CA THR A 47 14.98 2.22 -5.10
C THR A 47 14.78 3.71 -5.38
N VAL A 48 13.67 4.29 -4.91
CA VAL A 48 13.28 5.67 -5.19
C VAL A 48 12.88 6.39 -3.91
N ALA A 49 13.32 7.64 -3.74
CA ALA A 49 12.80 8.52 -2.69
C ALA A 49 11.44 9.09 -3.12
N ALA A 50 10.46 9.15 -2.21
CA ALA A 50 9.10 9.62 -2.51
C ALA A 50 9.07 11.01 -3.14
N LYS A 51 9.95 11.93 -2.70
CA LYS A 51 10.08 13.27 -3.27
C LYS A 51 10.51 13.31 -4.74
N ASN A 52 11.13 12.23 -5.24
CA ASN A 52 11.61 12.11 -6.61
C ASN A 52 10.71 11.20 -7.47
N ALA A 53 9.75 10.50 -6.87
CA ALA A 53 8.83 9.62 -7.57
C ALA A 53 7.80 10.45 -8.36
N ARG A 54 7.73 10.21 -9.68
CA ARG A 54 6.77 10.89 -10.55
C ARG A 54 5.54 10.01 -10.74
N VAL A 55 4.37 10.51 -10.38
CA VAL A 55 3.09 9.77 -10.47
C VAL A 55 2.82 9.21 -11.88
N ALA A 56 3.26 9.92 -12.93
CA ALA A 56 3.09 9.48 -14.31
C ALA A 56 3.80 8.15 -14.64
N ASP A 57 4.83 7.80 -13.87
CA ASP A 57 5.62 6.58 -14.09
C ASP A 57 4.97 5.34 -13.45
N TYR A 58 3.86 5.49 -12.71
CA TYR A 58 3.25 4.40 -11.96
C TYR A 58 1.77 4.22 -12.31
N ASP A 59 1.33 2.98 -12.41
CA ASP A 59 -0.07 2.59 -12.61
C ASP A 59 -0.75 2.17 -11.31
N CYS A 60 0.04 1.70 -10.34
CA CYS A 60 -0.45 1.21 -9.06
C CYS A 60 0.48 1.59 -7.92
N MET A 61 -0.09 1.95 -6.77
CA MET A 61 0.62 2.10 -5.50
C MET A 61 0.18 1.00 -4.55
N ILE A 62 1.15 0.24 -4.01
CA ILE A 62 0.90 -0.79 -2.98
C ILE A 62 1.44 -0.30 -1.63
N VAL A 63 0.58 -0.35 -0.60
CA VAL A 63 0.90 0.05 0.77
C VAL A 63 0.87 -1.18 1.67
N PRO A 64 2.02 -1.64 2.18
CA PRO A 64 2.09 -2.73 3.13
C PRO A 64 1.69 -2.27 4.53
N GLY A 65 1.48 -3.23 5.43
CA GLY A 65 1.31 -2.99 6.85
C GLY A 65 2.58 -3.23 7.67
N GLY A 66 2.44 -4.00 8.74
CA GLY A 66 3.35 -3.93 9.87
C GLY A 66 3.16 -2.61 10.59
N PHE A 67 4.24 -1.99 11.08
CA PHE A 67 4.22 -0.62 11.61
C PHE A 67 4.63 0.43 10.55
N ALA A 68 4.97 0.01 9.34
CA ALA A 68 5.42 0.90 8.27
C ALA A 68 4.48 2.08 7.98
N PRO A 69 3.13 1.94 8.01
CA PRO A 69 2.23 3.07 7.78
C PRO A 69 2.39 4.21 8.78
N ASP A 70 2.73 3.92 10.05
CA ASP A 70 3.05 4.95 11.04
C ASP A 70 4.29 5.76 10.62
N PHE A 71 5.37 5.08 10.21
CA PHE A 71 6.58 5.75 9.73
C PHE A 71 6.33 6.52 8.42
N MET A 72 5.53 5.97 7.49
CA MET A 72 5.15 6.66 6.25
C MET A 72 4.42 7.97 6.55
N ARG A 73 3.52 7.98 7.54
CA ARG A 73 2.74 9.16 7.94
C ARG A 73 3.55 10.25 8.63
N ARG A 74 4.80 9.97 9.01
CA ARG A 74 5.74 10.97 9.54
C ARG A 74 6.51 11.70 8.43
N SER A 75 6.34 11.31 7.16
CA SER A 75 7.01 11.89 6.00
C SER A 75 6.02 12.63 5.10
N ASP A 76 6.13 13.95 5.03
CA ASP A 76 5.29 14.78 4.17
C ASP A 76 5.42 14.37 2.70
N ASP A 77 6.62 13.99 2.24
CA ASP A 77 6.86 13.53 0.87
C ASP A 77 6.11 12.22 0.56
N MET A 78 6.07 11.28 1.51
CA MET A 78 5.34 10.03 1.32
C MET A 78 3.83 10.24 1.33
N ILE A 79 3.32 11.10 2.22
CA ILE A 79 1.90 11.50 2.24
C ILE A 79 1.55 12.22 0.94
N LYS A 80 2.41 13.15 0.49
CA LYS A 80 2.21 13.88 -0.77
C LYS A 80 2.14 12.92 -1.94
N PHE A 81 3.09 12.01 -2.08
CA PHE A 81 3.09 11.02 -3.17
C PHE A 81 1.80 10.17 -3.14
N ALA A 82 1.38 9.69 -1.97
CA ALA A 82 0.13 8.93 -1.84
C ALA A 82 -1.09 9.75 -2.28
N ASN A 83 -1.18 11.04 -1.88
CA ASN A 83 -2.25 11.92 -2.33
C ASN A 83 -2.22 12.18 -3.83
N ASP A 84 -1.04 12.37 -4.41
CA ASP A 84 -0.87 12.61 -5.84
C ASP A 84 -1.31 11.38 -6.66
N MET A 85 -0.98 10.16 -6.21
CA MET A 85 -1.45 8.90 -6.81
C MET A 85 -2.99 8.79 -6.76
N VAL A 86 -3.58 9.11 -5.61
CA VAL A 86 -5.04 9.13 -5.42
C VAL A 86 -5.70 10.15 -6.35
N ASN A 87 -5.18 11.37 -6.39
CA ASN A 87 -5.74 12.46 -7.21
C ASN A 87 -5.60 12.19 -8.72
N ALA A 88 -4.58 11.45 -9.12
CA ALA A 88 -4.38 11.01 -10.51
C ALA A 88 -5.27 9.80 -10.90
N GLY A 89 -6.11 9.30 -9.97
CA GLY A 89 -7.00 8.17 -10.24
C GLY A 89 -6.29 6.83 -10.43
N LYS A 90 -5.04 6.71 -9.96
CA LYS A 90 -4.25 5.48 -10.06
C LYS A 90 -4.83 4.37 -9.19
N ILE A 91 -4.44 3.12 -9.45
CA ILE A 91 -4.82 1.99 -8.60
C ILE A 91 -4.10 2.14 -7.26
N ILE A 92 -4.87 2.08 -6.17
CA ILE A 92 -4.38 2.15 -4.79
C ILE A 92 -4.70 0.83 -4.11
N ALA A 93 -3.66 0.10 -3.74
CA ALA A 93 -3.79 -1.19 -3.06
C ALA A 93 -3.16 -1.10 -1.66
N ALA A 94 -3.88 -1.55 -0.63
CA ALA A 94 -3.38 -1.51 0.74
C ALA A 94 -3.78 -2.75 1.52
N VAL A 95 -2.85 -3.31 2.27
CA VAL A 95 -3.07 -4.54 3.05
C VAL A 95 -2.74 -4.32 4.53
N CYS A 96 -3.44 -5.03 5.40
CA CYS A 96 -3.22 -5.07 6.83
C CYS A 96 -3.37 -3.68 7.48
N HIS A 97 -2.29 -3.12 8.04
CA HIS A 97 -2.26 -1.75 8.55
C HIS A 97 -2.07 -0.70 7.43
N GLY A 98 -1.80 -1.13 6.18
CA GLY A 98 -1.58 -0.23 5.03
C GLY A 98 -2.66 0.85 4.85
N PRO A 99 -3.96 0.53 5.00
CA PRO A 99 -5.04 1.52 4.92
C PRO A 99 -4.90 2.70 5.90
N TRP A 100 -4.09 2.56 6.96
CA TRP A 100 -3.82 3.65 7.89
C TRP A 100 -3.09 4.84 7.22
N LEU A 101 -2.19 4.59 6.27
CA LEU A 101 -1.64 5.67 5.43
C LEU A 101 -2.74 6.36 4.63
N LEU A 102 -3.71 5.58 4.12
CA LEU A 102 -4.80 6.10 3.31
C LEU A 102 -5.76 7.02 4.10
N CYS A 103 -5.79 6.92 5.44
CA CYS A 103 -6.50 7.87 6.30
C CYS A 103 -5.95 9.31 6.17
N SER A 104 -4.71 9.47 5.69
CA SER A 104 -4.11 10.78 5.37
C SER A 104 -4.44 11.26 3.96
N THR A 105 -5.28 10.52 3.21
CA THR A 105 -5.76 10.86 1.88
C THR A 105 -7.30 10.97 1.88
N LYS A 106 -7.89 11.26 0.71
CA LYS A 106 -9.36 11.32 0.57
C LYS A 106 -9.97 10.06 -0.04
N ILE A 107 -9.16 9.04 -0.37
CA ILE A 107 -9.63 7.88 -1.14
C ILE A 107 -10.65 7.03 -0.38
N LEU A 108 -10.58 6.99 0.94
CA LEU A 108 -11.46 6.17 1.78
C LEU A 108 -12.88 6.72 1.87
N LYS A 109 -13.09 8.03 1.61
CA LYS A 109 -14.39 8.67 1.80
C LYS A 109 -15.45 8.09 0.86
N GLY A 110 -16.46 7.45 1.44
CA GLY A 110 -17.59 6.83 0.70
C GLY A 110 -17.22 5.52 0.00
N LYS A 111 -15.99 5.00 0.18
CA LYS A 111 -15.56 3.71 -0.37
C LYS A 111 -15.82 2.56 0.56
N THR A 112 -16.09 1.38 0.01
CA THR A 112 -16.08 0.13 0.76
C THR A 112 -14.63 -0.36 0.86
N ALA A 113 -14.18 -0.69 2.09
CA ALA A 113 -12.81 -1.10 2.33
C ALA A 113 -12.72 -2.08 3.49
N THR A 114 -11.64 -2.87 3.49
CA THR A 114 -11.23 -3.71 4.61
C THR A 114 -9.83 -3.32 5.09
N CYS A 115 -9.45 -3.77 6.27
CA CYS A 115 -8.12 -3.56 6.86
C CYS A 115 -7.88 -4.54 7.99
N PHE A 116 -6.69 -4.55 8.55
CA PHE A 116 -6.46 -5.24 9.82
C PHE A 116 -7.32 -4.61 10.92
N MET A 117 -7.88 -5.45 11.79
CA MET A 117 -8.89 -5.06 12.77
C MET A 117 -8.47 -3.91 13.69
N ALA A 118 -7.17 -3.77 13.97
CA ALA A 118 -6.66 -2.73 14.88
C ALA A 118 -6.79 -1.29 14.30
N VAL A 119 -6.84 -1.14 12.97
CA VAL A 119 -7.00 0.17 12.30
C VAL A 119 -8.40 0.38 11.72
N ARG A 120 -9.33 -0.52 12.03
CA ARG A 120 -10.71 -0.48 11.54
C ARG A 120 -11.42 0.83 11.87
N ASP A 121 -11.25 1.32 13.09
CA ASP A 121 -11.95 2.52 13.53
C ASP A 121 -11.37 3.78 12.87
N ASP A 122 -10.07 3.80 12.61
CA ASP A 122 -9.42 4.87 11.83
C ASP A 122 -9.95 4.91 10.39
N VAL A 123 -10.08 3.73 9.76
CA VAL A 123 -10.60 3.60 8.39
C VAL A 123 -12.07 4.06 8.32
N LYS A 124 -12.91 3.70 9.30
CA LYS A 124 -14.28 4.19 9.41
C LYS A 124 -14.33 5.70 9.63
N ASN A 125 -13.49 6.23 10.52
CA ASN A 125 -13.42 7.66 10.80
C ASN A 125 -12.94 8.48 9.60
N ALA A 126 -12.14 7.86 8.70
CA ALA A 126 -11.76 8.44 7.42
C ALA A 126 -12.90 8.41 6.37
N GLY A 127 -14.06 7.87 6.72
CA GLY A 127 -15.27 7.87 5.92
C GLY A 127 -15.49 6.62 5.07
N ALA A 128 -14.76 5.53 5.32
CA ALA A 128 -14.98 4.27 4.61
C ALA A 128 -16.16 3.46 5.19
N ASN A 129 -16.83 2.72 4.33
CA ASN A 129 -17.75 1.67 4.69
C ASN A 129 -16.94 0.37 4.91
N TYR A 130 -16.59 0.09 6.17
CA TYR A 130 -15.77 -1.07 6.52
C TYR A 130 -16.56 -2.38 6.39
N VAL A 131 -15.95 -3.38 5.76
CA VAL A 131 -16.41 -4.76 5.72
C VAL A 131 -15.27 -5.72 6.09
N ASP A 132 -15.58 -6.86 6.69
CA ASP A 132 -14.58 -7.88 7.07
C ASP A 132 -14.53 -8.98 5.99
N GLU A 133 -13.85 -8.67 4.88
CA GLU A 133 -13.67 -9.56 3.74
C GLU A 133 -12.18 -9.73 3.42
N GLU A 134 -11.80 -10.89 2.87
CA GLU A 134 -10.39 -11.18 2.54
C GLU A 134 -9.78 -10.15 1.57
N CYS A 135 -10.58 -9.69 0.61
CA CYS A 135 -10.17 -8.68 -0.36
C CYS A 135 -11.39 -7.89 -0.86
N VAL A 136 -11.30 -6.58 -0.79
CA VAL A 136 -12.34 -5.66 -1.25
C VAL A 136 -11.80 -4.83 -2.40
N VAL A 137 -12.58 -4.74 -3.49
CA VAL A 137 -12.30 -3.88 -4.65
C VAL A 137 -13.46 -2.90 -4.80
N ASP A 138 -13.17 -1.61 -4.68
CA ASP A 138 -14.13 -0.53 -4.90
C ASP A 138 -13.53 0.51 -5.87
N GLY A 139 -13.84 0.33 -7.16
CA GLY A 139 -13.22 1.12 -8.21
C GLY A 139 -11.72 0.90 -8.29
N ASN A 140 -10.95 1.96 -8.07
CA ASN A 140 -9.48 1.91 -8.07
C ASN A 140 -8.86 1.63 -6.68
N LEU A 141 -9.67 1.39 -5.65
CA LEU A 141 -9.20 1.00 -4.31
C LEU A 141 -9.30 -0.51 -4.13
N ILE A 142 -8.19 -1.13 -3.73
CA ILE A 142 -8.09 -2.56 -3.42
C ILE A 142 -7.55 -2.69 -2.00
N THR A 143 -8.27 -3.39 -1.12
CA THR A 143 -7.84 -3.57 0.27
C THR A 143 -7.94 -5.03 0.71
N ALA A 144 -7.05 -5.43 1.65
CA ALA A 144 -7.02 -6.76 2.25
C ALA A 144 -6.65 -6.66 3.74
N ARG A 145 -6.93 -7.71 4.54
CA ARG A 145 -6.86 -7.64 6.01
C ARG A 145 -5.51 -8.01 6.59
N LYS A 146 -4.81 -8.99 6.00
CA LYS A 146 -3.66 -9.64 6.63
C LYS A 146 -2.86 -10.45 5.60
N PRO A 147 -1.66 -10.97 5.97
CA PRO A 147 -0.83 -11.75 5.04
C PRO A 147 -1.52 -12.97 4.41
N ASP A 148 -2.42 -13.65 5.12
CA ASP A 148 -3.16 -14.80 4.58
C ASP A 148 -4.01 -14.42 3.35
N ASP A 149 -4.42 -13.16 3.24
CA ASP A 149 -5.26 -12.63 2.17
C ASP A 149 -4.42 -12.17 0.93
N LEU A 150 -3.09 -12.20 0.99
CA LEU A 150 -2.20 -11.75 -0.09
C LEU A 150 -2.46 -12.42 -1.45
N PRO A 151 -2.80 -13.72 -1.52
CA PRO A 151 -3.13 -14.33 -2.81
C PRO A 151 -4.35 -13.69 -3.48
N ALA A 152 -5.43 -13.42 -2.74
CA ALA A 152 -6.62 -12.74 -3.25
C ALA A 152 -6.31 -11.28 -3.62
N PHE A 153 -5.57 -10.58 -2.76
CA PHE A 153 -5.11 -9.21 -2.96
C PHE A 153 -4.30 -9.06 -4.24
N CYS A 154 -3.29 -9.91 -4.47
CA CYS A 154 -2.45 -9.84 -5.66
C CYS A 154 -3.21 -10.22 -6.94
N ARG A 155 -4.15 -11.19 -6.89
CA ARG A 155 -5.02 -11.47 -8.04
C ARG A 155 -5.87 -10.26 -8.41
N ALA A 156 -6.41 -9.54 -7.43
CA ALA A 156 -7.20 -8.33 -7.67
C ALA A 156 -6.35 -7.21 -8.29
N ILE A 157 -5.11 -7.01 -7.82
CA ILE A 157 -4.18 -6.03 -8.38
C ILE A 157 -3.85 -6.38 -9.83
N LEU A 158 -3.48 -7.64 -10.13
CA LEU A 158 -3.15 -8.07 -11.48
C LEU A 158 -4.34 -7.88 -12.43
N LYS A 159 -5.55 -8.27 -12.01
CA LYS A 159 -6.77 -8.03 -12.79
C LYS A 159 -7.00 -6.55 -13.08
N ALA A 160 -6.79 -5.67 -12.08
CA ALA A 160 -6.94 -4.22 -12.25
C ALA A 160 -5.89 -3.64 -13.21
N LEU A 161 -4.69 -4.26 -13.28
CA LEU A 161 -3.61 -3.90 -14.22
C LEU A 161 -3.76 -4.55 -15.60
N GLY A 162 -4.83 -5.32 -15.85
CA GLY A 162 -5.07 -5.98 -17.14
C GLY A 162 -4.19 -7.22 -17.39
N LYS A 163 -3.78 -7.90 -16.32
CA LYS A 163 -2.92 -9.11 -16.35
C LYS A 163 -3.65 -10.35 -15.85
#